data_158d2db587fbcad219b3bb5b764c3d73
#
_entry.id   158d2db587fbcad219b3bb5b764c3d73
#
_cell.length_a   1.000
_cell.length_b   1.000
_cell.length_c   1.000
_cell.angle_alpha   90.00
_cell.angle_beta   90.00
_cell.angle_gamma   90.00
#
_symmetry.space_group_name_H-M   'P 1'
#
loop_
_entity.id
_entity.type
_entity.pdbx_description
1 polymer ?
#
loop_
_entity_poly.entity_id
_entity_poly.type
_entity_poly.pdbx_seq_one_letter_code
_entity_poly.pdbx_strand_id
1 'polypeptide(L)'
;MVEVACPSYVRSFTLLADNNRIAIHPILPIPEREEVYFYWNGQKLKAKRGEMIASALIANGISIFGHHHKDGSAQGIFCANGQCSQCSVIANGIAVKSCMTAVSENMIVQSLEGLPVLPTIDTPLNFEPLEYVKTDVLIIGGGPAGLSAAIELGKQNIPTLLIDDKYALGESWFYKPINSLVRRKIAVPEREVLK
;
A
#
# COMPACT_ATOMS: atom_id res chain seq x y z
N MET A 1 -30.03 11.26 34.35
CA MET A 1 -30.00 11.35 32.87
C MET A 1 -29.25 12.64 32.54
N VAL A 2 -28.04 12.53 32.07
CA VAL A 2 -27.24 13.68 31.62
C VAL A 2 -27.41 13.73 30.11
N GLU A 3 -28.23 14.67 29.60
CA GLU A 3 -28.26 15.00 28.18
C GLU A 3 -26.96 15.67 27.81
N VAL A 4 -26.12 14.96 27.10
CA VAL A 4 -24.96 15.55 26.40
C VAL A 4 -25.53 16.16 25.12
N ALA A 5 -25.81 17.45 25.14
CA ALA A 5 -26.11 18.21 23.95
C ALA A 5 -24.91 18.20 23.05
N CYS A 6 -24.94 17.40 21.99
CA CYS A 6 -23.99 17.44 20.92
C CYS A 6 -24.10 18.79 20.21
N PRO A 7 -23.04 19.62 20.13
CA PRO A 7 -23.13 20.92 19.48
C PRO A 7 -23.62 20.75 18.04
N SER A 8 -24.43 21.71 17.60
CA SER A 8 -25.09 21.80 16.29
C SER A 8 -24.17 21.79 15.05
N TYR A 9 -22.93 21.33 15.19
CA TYR A 9 -21.89 21.31 14.17
C TYR A 9 -21.94 20.13 13.20
N VAL A 10 -22.83 19.14 13.43
CA VAL A 10 -22.89 17.94 12.57
C VAL A 10 -23.88 18.11 11.40
N ARG A 11 -24.45 19.29 11.16
CA ARG A 11 -25.56 19.46 10.21
C ARG A 11 -25.20 19.82 8.77
N SER A 12 -23.99 19.60 8.29
CA SER A 12 -23.73 19.92 6.87
C SER A 12 -22.70 19.00 6.19
N PHE A 13 -22.81 17.70 6.39
CA PHE A 13 -22.28 16.80 5.39
C PHE A 13 -23.32 16.61 4.30
N THR A 14 -23.34 17.50 3.34
CA THR A 14 -24.14 17.29 2.13
C THR A 14 -23.40 16.25 1.29
N LEU A 15 -23.79 14.99 1.44
CA LEU A 15 -23.51 13.97 0.45
C LEU A 15 -24.28 14.38 -0.81
N LEU A 16 -23.60 14.93 -1.79
CA LEU A 16 -24.21 15.17 -3.10
C LEU A 16 -24.50 13.81 -3.73
N ALA A 17 -25.72 13.64 -4.22
CA ALA A 17 -26.38 12.37 -4.49
C ALA A 17 -25.77 11.49 -5.61
N ASP A 18 -24.76 11.93 -6.34
CA ASP A 18 -24.25 11.20 -7.52
C ASP A 18 -22.98 10.38 -7.28
N ASN A 19 -22.31 10.60 -6.18
CA ASN A 19 -21.18 9.77 -5.78
C ASN A 19 -20.97 9.91 -4.26
N ASN A 20 -20.58 8.84 -3.59
CA ASN A 20 -20.30 8.80 -2.16
C ASN A 20 -19.07 9.62 -1.77
N ARG A 21 -18.92 10.83 -2.31
CA ARG A 21 -17.79 11.73 -2.07
C ARG A 21 -18.20 12.90 -1.19
N ILE A 22 -17.32 13.30 -0.31
CA ILE A 22 -17.48 14.52 0.48
C ILE A 22 -17.13 15.70 -0.43
N ALA A 23 -18.14 16.55 -0.72
CA ALA A 23 -17.95 17.74 -1.54
C ALA A 23 -17.46 18.94 -0.72
N ILE A 24 -17.84 19.02 0.57
CA ILE A 24 -17.49 20.12 1.47
C ILE A 24 -17.09 19.52 2.81
N HIS A 25 -15.93 19.95 3.33
CA HIS A 25 -15.49 19.59 4.67
C HIS A 25 -15.24 20.86 5.50
N PRO A 26 -15.73 20.94 6.77
CA PRO A 26 -15.69 22.19 7.56
C PRO A 26 -14.25 22.62 7.94
N ILE A 27 -13.31 21.69 7.98
CA ILE A 27 -11.94 21.95 8.45
C ILE A 27 -10.88 21.65 7.37
N LEU A 28 -11.07 20.56 6.62
CA LEU A 28 -10.08 20.10 5.66
C LEU A 28 -10.37 20.64 4.26
N PRO A 29 -9.39 21.23 3.57
CA PRO A 29 -9.57 21.59 2.17
C PRO A 29 -9.74 20.32 1.32
N ILE A 30 -10.72 20.31 0.45
CA ILE A 30 -10.90 19.26 -0.54
C ILE A 30 -10.18 19.68 -1.81
N PRO A 31 -9.06 19.04 -2.17
CA PRO A 31 -8.33 19.43 -3.36
C PRO A 31 -9.14 19.08 -4.62
N GLU A 32 -9.20 20.00 -5.55
CA GLU A 32 -9.67 19.73 -6.90
C GLU A 32 -8.66 18.77 -7.58
N ARG A 33 -9.19 17.71 -8.18
CA ARG A 33 -8.40 16.72 -8.92
C ARG A 33 -9.07 16.42 -10.24
N GLU A 34 -8.25 16.22 -11.25
CA GLU A 34 -8.69 15.82 -12.57
C GLU A 34 -9.49 14.51 -12.52
N GLU A 35 -10.56 14.43 -13.29
CA GLU A 35 -11.29 13.18 -13.47
C GLU A 35 -10.52 12.25 -14.41
N VAL A 36 -10.47 10.97 -14.03
CA VAL A 36 -9.92 9.88 -14.81
C VAL A 36 -10.94 8.75 -14.88
N TYR A 37 -10.86 7.92 -15.91
CA TYR A 37 -11.75 6.79 -16.08
C TYR A 37 -11.00 5.49 -15.95
N PHE A 38 -11.65 4.50 -15.35
CA PHE A 38 -11.13 3.15 -15.23
C PHE A 38 -12.29 2.15 -15.43
N TYR A 39 -11.96 0.88 -15.53
CA TYR A 39 -12.97 -0.17 -15.73
C TYR A 39 -13.02 -1.10 -14.52
N TRP A 40 -14.22 -1.37 -14.02
CA TRP A 40 -14.48 -2.37 -12.99
C TRP A 40 -15.37 -3.46 -13.55
N ASN A 41 -14.84 -4.71 -13.64
CA ASN A 41 -15.53 -5.84 -14.25
C ASN A 41 -16.17 -5.49 -15.61
N GLY A 42 -15.46 -4.70 -16.43
CA GLY A 42 -15.93 -4.23 -17.74
C GLY A 42 -16.81 -2.96 -17.72
N GLN A 43 -17.25 -2.50 -16.56
CA GLN A 43 -18.03 -1.27 -16.43
C GLN A 43 -17.10 -0.05 -16.30
N LYS A 44 -17.32 0.98 -17.12
CA LYS A 44 -16.57 2.23 -17.06
C LYS A 44 -17.02 3.06 -15.85
N LEU A 45 -16.08 3.40 -14.97
CA LEU A 45 -16.29 4.18 -13.76
C LEU A 45 -15.42 5.44 -13.74
N LYS A 46 -15.84 6.44 -12.95
CA LYS A 46 -15.10 7.68 -12.72
C LYS A 46 -14.26 7.60 -11.45
N ALA A 47 -13.07 8.16 -11.50
CA ALA A 47 -12.20 8.37 -10.35
C ALA A 47 -11.57 9.75 -10.39
N LYS A 48 -10.88 10.13 -9.35
CA LYS A 48 -10.03 11.33 -9.32
C LYS A 48 -8.57 10.92 -9.46
N ARG A 49 -7.79 11.67 -10.22
CA ARG A 49 -6.35 11.38 -10.43
C ARG A 49 -5.62 11.22 -9.09
N GLY A 50 -4.90 10.11 -8.92
CA GLY A 50 -4.19 9.75 -7.69
C GLY A 50 -5.08 9.25 -6.55
N GLU A 51 -6.35 8.99 -6.81
CA GLU A 51 -7.25 8.31 -5.88
C GLU A 51 -6.94 6.82 -5.85
N MET A 52 -7.03 6.19 -4.68
CA MET A 52 -6.85 4.74 -4.56
C MET A 52 -8.04 4.00 -5.18
N ILE A 53 -7.79 2.84 -5.77
CA ILE A 53 -8.82 1.99 -6.40
C ILE A 53 -9.98 1.76 -5.42
N ALA A 54 -9.68 1.42 -4.17
CA ALA A 54 -10.70 1.18 -3.15
C ALA A 54 -11.61 2.40 -2.91
N SER A 55 -11.02 3.61 -2.81
CA SER A 55 -11.79 4.86 -2.65
C SER A 55 -12.65 5.14 -3.88
N ALA A 56 -12.10 4.92 -5.07
CA ALA A 56 -12.83 5.10 -6.32
C ALA A 56 -14.01 4.14 -6.43
N LEU A 57 -13.84 2.87 -6.05
CA LEU A 57 -14.93 1.88 -6.03
C LEU A 57 -16.04 2.27 -5.07
N ILE A 58 -15.71 2.63 -3.82
CA ILE A 58 -16.70 3.09 -2.83
C ILE A 58 -17.43 4.34 -3.31
N ALA A 59 -16.73 5.29 -3.93
CA ALA A 59 -17.35 6.48 -4.47
C ALA A 59 -18.35 6.17 -5.59
N ASN A 60 -18.19 5.06 -6.29
CA ASN A 60 -19.13 4.55 -7.29
C ASN A 60 -20.15 3.54 -6.69
N GLY A 61 -20.25 3.43 -5.35
CA GLY A 61 -21.24 2.57 -4.69
C GLY A 61 -20.83 1.10 -4.59
N ILE A 62 -19.58 0.75 -4.91
CA ILE A 62 -19.08 -0.62 -4.88
C ILE A 62 -18.31 -0.83 -3.57
N SER A 63 -18.82 -1.68 -2.70
CA SER A 63 -18.21 -2.00 -1.39
C SER A 63 -17.66 -3.42 -1.30
N ILE A 64 -18.09 -4.32 -2.20
CA ILE A 64 -17.62 -5.70 -2.29
C ILE A 64 -16.65 -5.79 -3.44
N PHE A 65 -15.42 -6.20 -3.16
CA PHE A 65 -14.32 -6.28 -4.13
C PHE A 65 -13.99 -7.71 -4.55
N GLY A 66 -14.57 -8.68 -3.89
CA GLY A 66 -14.40 -10.08 -4.15
C GLY A 66 -14.96 -10.95 -3.02
N HIS A 67 -14.70 -12.25 -3.08
CA HIS A 67 -15.16 -13.19 -2.07
C HIS A 67 -14.02 -14.08 -1.60
N HIS A 68 -14.06 -14.43 -0.32
CA HIS A 68 -13.05 -15.25 0.31
C HIS A 68 -13.13 -16.71 -0.19
N HIS A 69 -11.98 -17.31 -0.48
CA HIS A 69 -11.88 -18.60 -1.15
C HIS A 69 -12.43 -19.80 -0.34
N LYS A 70 -12.53 -19.71 0.98
CA LYS A 70 -12.98 -20.82 1.83
C LYS A 70 -14.47 -20.79 2.12
N ASP A 71 -15.00 -19.64 2.47
CA ASP A 71 -16.36 -19.47 2.99
C ASP A 71 -17.24 -18.57 2.14
N GLY A 72 -16.70 -18.00 1.05
CA GLY A 72 -17.46 -17.11 0.18
C GLY A 72 -17.83 -15.78 0.82
N SER A 73 -17.26 -15.41 1.98
CA SER A 73 -17.57 -14.15 2.64
C SER A 73 -17.14 -12.96 1.78
N ALA A 74 -17.96 -11.91 1.75
CA ALA A 74 -17.69 -10.71 1.00
C ALA A 74 -16.44 -10.01 1.54
N GLN A 75 -15.55 -9.59 0.63
CA GLN A 75 -14.32 -8.88 0.92
C GLN A 75 -14.37 -7.45 0.39
N GLY A 76 -13.79 -6.52 1.14
CA GLY A 76 -13.74 -5.10 0.80
C GLY A 76 -12.72 -4.35 1.65
N ILE A 77 -12.92 -3.06 1.90
CA ILE A 77 -12.03 -2.30 2.78
C ILE A 77 -12.24 -2.73 4.24
N PHE A 78 -11.12 -3.04 4.90
CA PHE A 78 -11.07 -3.29 6.34
C PHE A 78 -10.02 -2.40 7.03
N CYS A 79 -8.73 -2.61 6.79
CA CYS A 79 -7.65 -1.85 7.46
C CYS A 79 -7.31 -0.52 6.78
N ALA A 80 -7.56 -0.37 5.49
CA ALA A 80 -7.22 0.78 4.65
C ALA A 80 -5.73 1.21 4.66
N ASN A 81 -4.83 0.36 5.17
CA ASN A 81 -3.39 0.64 5.32
C ASN A 81 -2.49 -0.46 4.75
N GLY A 82 -3.05 -1.34 3.92
CA GLY A 82 -2.29 -2.36 3.20
C GLY A 82 -1.94 -3.63 3.97
N GLN A 83 -2.37 -3.80 5.21
CA GLN A 83 -1.96 -4.93 6.04
C GLN A 83 -2.83 -6.18 5.87
N CYS A 84 -4.17 -6.04 5.84
CA CYS A 84 -5.08 -7.19 5.93
C CYS A 84 -5.35 -7.93 4.62
N SER A 85 -5.04 -7.33 3.47
CA SER A 85 -5.33 -7.87 2.11
C SER A 85 -6.81 -8.14 1.78
N GLN A 86 -7.75 -7.72 2.63
CA GLN A 86 -9.19 -7.89 2.41
C GLN A 86 -9.71 -7.10 1.18
N CYS A 87 -9.00 -6.06 0.79
CA CYS A 87 -9.34 -5.23 -0.36
C CYS A 87 -8.60 -5.63 -1.64
N SER A 88 -8.14 -6.87 -1.75
CA SER A 88 -7.43 -7.34 -2.94
C SER A 88 -8.34 -7.37 -4.17
N VAL A 89 -7.79 -6.91 -5.29
CA VAL A 89 -8.42 -6.88 -6.62
C VAL A 89 -7.40 -7.26 -7.68
N ILE A 90 -7.85 -7.57 -8.89
CA ILE A 90 -6.96 -7.74 -10.04
C ILE A 90 -6.91 -6.42 -10.80
N ALA A 91 -5.77 -5.77 -10.86
CA ALA A 91 -5.55 -4.54 -11.64
C ALA A 91 -4.56 -4.81 -12.77
N ASN A 92 -4.99 -4.61 -14.01
CA ASN A 92 -4.22 -4.92 -15.22
C ASN A 92 -3.61 -6.33 -15.20
N GLY A 93 -4.37 -7.32 -14.73
CA GLY A 93 -3.95 -8.71 -14.66
C GLY A 93 -3.10 -9.10 -13.44
N ILE A 94 -2.82 -8.16 -12.54
CA ILE A 94 -1.99 -8.41 -11.35
C ILE A 94 -2.84 -8.21 -10.08
N ALA A 95 -2.71 -9.14 -9.12
CA ALA A 95 -3.35 -9.01 -7.82
C ALA A 95 -2.69 -7.88 -7.00
N VAL A 96 -3.48 -6.90 -6.61
CA VAL A 96 -3.02 -5.74 -5.84
C VAL A 96 -3.94 -5.44 -4.67
N LYS A 97 -3.44 -4.71 -3.68
CA LYS A 97 -4.25 -4.16 -2.60
C LYS A 97 -4.86 -2.84 -3.06
N SER A 98 -6.16 -2.81 -3.29
CA SER A 98 -6.85 -1.66 -3.84
C SER A 98 -6.76 -0.40 -2.96
N CYS A 99 -6.58 -0.56 -1.65
CA CYS A 99 -6.36 0.57 -0.73
C CYS A 99 -4.97 1.22 -0.86
N MET A 100 -4.02 0.55 -1.54
CA MET A 100 -2.63 1.02 -1.70
C MET A 100 -2.26 1.29 -3.16
N THR A 101 -3.16 1.03 -4.10
CA THR A 101 -2.91 1.18 -5.53
C THR A 101 -3.73 2.33 -6.08
N ALA A 102 -3.07 3.33 -6.65
CA ALA A 102 -3.73 4.47 -7.27
C ALA A 102 -4.35 4.09 -8.62
N VAL A 103 -5.50 4.69 -8.91
CA VAL A 103 -6.16 4.56 -10.21
C VAL A 103 -5.34 5.30 -11.27
N SER A 104 -5.16 4.68 -12.43
CA SER A 104 -4.66 5.31 -13.64
C SER A 104 -5.71 5.31 -14.74
N GLU A 105 -5.55 6.21 -15.72
CA GLU A 105 -6.44 6.28 -16.87
C GLU A 105 -6.51 4.96 -17.63
N ASN A 106 -7.73 4.53 -17.96
CA ASN A 106 -8.03 3.26 -18.63
C ASN A 106 -7.56 1.98 -17.91
N MET A 107 -7.26 2.04 -16.62
CA MET A 107 -6.92 0.87 -15.83
C MET A 107 -8.08 -0.14 -15.83
N ILE A 108 -7.76 -1.42 -16.03
CA ILE A 108 -8.73 -2.51 -15.97
C ILE A 108 -8.63 -3.15 -14.57
N VAL A 109 -9.71 -3.08 -13.82
CA VAL A 109 -9.81 -3.65 -12.47
C VAL A 109 -10.93 -4.69 -12.45
N GLN A 110 -10.66 -5.82 -11.82
CA GLN A 110 -11.60 -6.93 -11.69
C GLN A 110 -11.70 -7.37 -10.24
N SER A 111 -12.85 -7.88 -9.85
CA SER A 111 -13.03 -8.52 -8.55
C SER A 111 -12.09 -9.72 -8.41
N LEU A 112 -11.61 -9.95 -7.19
CA LEU A 112 -10.84 -11.14 -6.87
C LEU A 112 -11.76 -12.20 -6.29
N GLU A 113 -12.01 -13.23 -7.06
CA GLU A 113 -12.80 -14.39 -6.63
C GLU A 113 -11.85 -15.52 -6.25
N GLY A 114 -11.70 -15.74 -4.95
CA GLY A 114 -10.82 -16.78 -4.43
C GLY A 114 -9.36 -16.32 -4.24
N LEU A 115 -8.40 -17.20 -4.61
CA LEU A 115 -6.97 -16.89 -4.51
C LEU A 115 -6.47 -16.25 -5.81
N PRO A 116 -5.57 -15.28 -5.71
CA PRO A 116 -4.96 -14.69 -6.90
C PRO A 116 -4.09 -15.73 -7.62
N VAL A 117 -4.22 -15.77 -8.92
CA VAL A 117 -3.32 -16.55 -9.78
C VAL A 117 -2.11 -15.69 -10.11
N LEU A 118 -0.92 -16.21 -9.87
CA LEU A 118 0.31 -15.53 -10.25
C LEU A 118 0.42 -15.51 -11.79
N PRO A 119 0.85 -14.38 -12.38
CA PRO A 119 1.11 -14.34 -13.82
C PRO A 119 2.21 -15.35 -14.15
N THR A 120 2.00 -16.11 -15.22
CA THR A 120 3.03 -17.01 -15.77
C THR A 120 4.11 -16.13 -16.40
N ILE A 121 5.31 -16.15 -15.83
CA ILE A 121 6.47 -15.45 -16.38
C ILE A 121 7.26 -16.46 -17.19
N ASP A 122 7.13 -16.40 -18.50
CA ASP A 122 7.85 -17.29 -19.44
C ASP A 122 9.27 -16.79 -19.78
N THR A 123 9.60 -15.56 -19.37
CA THR A 123 10.95 -15.01 -19.55
C THR A 123 11.91 -15.56 -18.51
N PRO A 124 13.05 -16.14 -18.93
CA PRO A 124 14.07 -16.57 -17.98
C PRO A 124 14.49 -15.40 -17.08
N LEU A 125 14.47 -15.61 -15.77
CA LEU A 125 14.98 -14.63 -14.83
C LEU A 125 16.49 -14.53 -14.99
N ASN A 126 16.96 -13.36 -15.37
CA ASN A 126 18.38 -13.07 -15.39
C ASN A 126 18.77 -12.63 -13.98
N PHE A 127 19.40 -13.53 -13.24
CA PHE A 127 19.86 -13.23 -11.88
C PHE A 127 21.20 -12.52 -11.95
N GLU A 128 21.31 -11.41 -11.25
CA GLU A 128 22.59 -10.79 -10.97
C GLU A 128 23.51 -11.80 -10.25
N PRO A 129 24.83 -11.72 -10.47
CA PRO A 129 25.78 -12.60 -9.78
C PRO A 129 25.57 -12.56 -8.26
N LEU A 130 25.63 -13.72 -7.63
CA LEU A 130 25.52 -13.81 -6.17
C LEU A 130 26.67 -13.07 -5.51
N GLU A 131 26.34 -12.15 -4.63
CA GLU A 131 27.32 -11.45 -3.81
C GLU A 131 27.37 -12.08 -2.42
N TYR A 132 28.56 -12.52 -2.03
CA TYR A 132 28.80 -13.12 -0.73
C TYR A 132 29.32 -12.06 0.24
N VAL A 133 28.57 -11.81 1.32
CA VAL A 133 28.96 -10.87 2.38
C VAL A 133 29.10 -11.66 3.68
N LYS A 134 30.25 -11.53 4.36
CA LYS A 134 30.48 -12.11 5.68
C LYS A 134 30.19 -11.05 6.74
N THR A 135 29.37 -11.40 7.72
CA THR A 135 29.01 -10.53 8.84
C THR A 135 28.77 -11.39 10.08
N ASP A 136 28.89 -10.81 11.26
CA ASP A 136 28.63 -11.51 12.54
C ASP A 136 27.13 -11.57 12.83
N VAL A 137 26.39 -10.52 12.43
CA VAL A 137 24.93 -10.46 12.60
C VAL A 137 24.27 -10.01 11.29
N LEU A 138 23.24 -10.76 10.89
CA LEU A 138 22.36 -10.39 9.79
C LEU A 138 20.99 -10.00 10.33
N ILE A 139 20.54 -8.78 10.02
CA ILE A 139 19.20 -8.29 10.33
C ILE A 139 18.40 -8.27 9.04
N ILE A 140 17.25 -8.94 9.03
CA ILE A 140 16.32 -8.95 7.91
C ILE A 140 15.11 -8.09 8.27
N GLY A 141 14.94 -6.99 7.58
CA GLY A 141 13.88 -5.99 7.78
C GLY A 141 14.37 -4.72 8.47
N GLY A 142 14.20 -3.59 7.79
CA GLY A 142 14.60 -2.25 8.23
C GLY A 142 13.50 -1.46 8.94
N GLY A 143 12.48 -2.14 9.49
CA GLY A 143 11.47 -1.53 10.32
C GLY A 143 11.99 -1.11 11.70
N PRO A 144 11.11 -0.58 12.60
CA PRO A 144 11.53 -0.08 13.91
C PRO A 144 12.34 -1.06 14.74
N ALA A 145 11.98 -2.34 14.72
CA ALA A 145 12.69 -3.39 15.46
C ALA A 145 14.10 -3.64 14.90
N GLY A 146 14.21 -3.79 13.57
CA GLY A 146 15.49 -4.01 12.91
C GLY A 146 16.44 -2.83 13.06
N LEU A 147 15.93 -1.61 12.95
CA LEU A 147 16.71 -0.39 13.19
C LEU A 147 17.19 -0.29 14.63
N SER A 148 16.34 -0.60 15.60
CA SER A 148 16.72 -0.58 17.02
C SER A 148 17.83 -1.60 17.31
N ALA A 149 17.70 -2.81 16.77
CA ALA A 149 18.73 -3.84 16.87
C ALA A 149 20.05 -3.41 16.19
N ALA A 150 19.99 -2.84 14.99
CA ALA A 150 21.17 -2.36 14.27
C ALA A 150 21.90 -1.24 15.04
N ILE A 151 21.16 -0.31 15.63
CA ILE A 151 21.73 0.78 16.43
C ILE A 151 22.43 0.20 17.67
N GLU A 152 21.81 -0.75 18.34
CA GLU A 152 22.40 -1.32 19.57
C GLU A 152 23.66 -2.15 19.28
N LEU A 153 23.65 -2.95 18.23
CA LEU A 153 24.82 -3.68 17.77
C LEU A 153 25.94 -2.74 17.30
N GLY A 154 25.58 -1.64 16.62
CA GLY A 154 26.54 -0.61 16.22
C GLY A 154 27.22 0.09 17.40
N LYS A 155 26.51 0.35 18.51
CA LYS A 155 27.10 0.89 19.74
C LYS A 155 28.15 -0.06 20.35
N GLN A 156 27.94 -1.36 20.15
CA GLN A 156 28.86 -2.40 20.63
C GLN A 156 29.96 -2.75 19.64
N ASN A 157 30.03 -2.06 18.49
CA ASN A 157 30.98 -2.31 17.38
C ASN A 157 30.90 -3.75 16.83
N ILE A 158 29.71 -4.36 16.83
CA ILE A 158 29.49 -5.69 16.25
C ILE A 158 29.23 -5.53 14.76
N PRO A 159 30.01 -6.18 13.85
CA PRO A 159 29.79 -6.15 12.42
C PRO A 159 28.39 -6.66 12.06
N THR A 160 27.58 -5.77 11.52
CA THR A 160 26.16 -6.06 11.28
C THR A 160 25.77 -5.66 9.87
N LEU A 161 25.07 -6.56 9.16
CA LEU A 161 24.43 -6.29 7.88
C LEU A 161 22.94 -6.21 8.08
N LEU A 162 22.32 -5.10 7.67
CA LEU A 162 20.87 -4.96 7.62
C LEU A 162 20.42 -4.97 6.15
N ILE A 163 19.46 -5.84 5.84
CA ILE A 163 18.85 -5.93 4.52
C ILE A 163 17.35 -5.65 4.60
N ASP A 164 16.84 -4.94 3.59
CA ASP A 164 15.42 -4.62 3.46
C ASP A 164 15.00 -4.67 1.99
N ASP A 165 13.74 -4.96 1.73
CA ASP A 165 13.18 -4.97 0.37
C ASP A 165 12.82 -3.58 -0.14
N LYS A 166 12.86 -2.57 0.73
CA LYS A 166 12.53 -1.19 0.42
C LYS A 166 13.76 -0.33 0.21
N TYR A 167 13.56 0.76 -0.53
CA TYR A 167 14.64 1.69 -0.86
C TYR A 167 15.08 2.56 0.32
N ALA A 168 14.23 2.69 1.37
CA ALA A 168 14.53 3.44 2.58
C ALA A 168 14.10 2.66 3.81
N LEU A 169 14.91 2.73 4.86
CA LEU A 169 14.63 2.11 6.15
C LEU A 169 13.57 2.91 6.91
N GLY A 170 12.82 2.26 7.83
CA GLY A 170 11.85 2.92 8.70
C GLY A 170 10.46 3.12 8.10
N GLU A 171 10.03 2.27 7.23
CA GLU A 171 8.81 2.25 6.42
C GLU A 171 7.57 3.01 6.88
N SER A 172 7.24 2.94 8.15
CA SER A 172 6.01 3.52 8.69
C SER A 172 6.10 5.04 8.94
N TRP A 173 7.28 5.64 8.79
CA TRP A 173 7.51 7.06 9.10
C TRP A 173 7.57 7.94 7.87
N PHE A 174 7.77 7.36 6.66
CA PHE A 174 7.92 8.12 5.42
C PHE A 174 7.07 7.54 4.30
N TYR A 175 5.78 7.85 4.32
CA TYR A 175 4.91 7.53 3.20
C TYR A 175 5.20 8.45 2.00
N LYS A 176 6.04 7.99 1.09
CA LYS A 176 6.12 8.52 -0.28
C LYS A 176 5.81 7.39 -1.27
N PRO A 177 4.92 7.61 -2.24
CA PRO A 177 4.66 6.60 -3.28
C PRO A 177 5.94 6.39 -4.10
N ILE A 178 6.35 5.14 -4.22
CA ILE A 178 7.59 4.78 -4.91
C ILE A 178 7.26 3.92 -6.12
N ASN A 179 7.59 4.50 -7.26
CA ASN A 179 7.72 3.76 -8.52
C ASN A 179 9.21 3.40 -8.71
N SER A 180 9.70 2.37 -8.05
CA SER A 180 10.86 1.61 -8.51
C SER A 180 11.34 0.63 -7.43
N LEU A 181 11.48 -0.63 -7.81
CA LEU A 181 12.22 -1.65 -7.07
C LEU A 181 13.72 -1.32 -7.13
N VAL A 182 14.23 -0.64 -6.13
CA VAL A 182 15.67 -0.49 -5.94
C VAL A 182 16.05 -1.17 -4.63
N ARG A 183 16.65 -2.34 -4.72
CA ARG A 183 17.32 -2.97 -3.59
C ARG A 183 18.55 -2.13 -3.23
N ARG A 184 18.54 -1.47 -2.10
CA ARG A 184 19.75 -0.82 -1.57
C ARG A 184 20.30 -1.62 -0.40
N LYS A 185 21.53 -2.04 -0.53
CA LYS A 185 22.38 -2.48 0.58
C LYS A 185 22.82 -1.23 1.34
N ILE A 186 22.64 -1.20 2.63
CA ILE A 186 23.34 -0.24 3.49
C ILE A 186 24.41 -1.04 4.20
N ALA A 187 25.62 -1.01 3.67
CA ALA A 187 26.80 -1.46 4.38
C ALA A 187 27.18 -0.39 5.42
N VAL A 188 27.28 -0.76 6.67
CA VAL A 188 27.98 0.06 7.67
C VAL A 188 29.47 0.06 7.24
N PRO A 189 30.12 1.24 7.14
CA PRO A 189 31.46 1.32 6.57
C PRO A 189 32.43 0.40 7.29
N GLU A 190 33.13 -0.43 6.52
CA GLU A 190 34.29 -1.16 6.99
C GLU A 190 35.31 -0.18 7.56
N ARG A 191 35.63 -0.33 8.84
CA ARG A 191 36.92 0.17 9.31
C ARG A 191 38.00 -0.66 8.62
N GLU A 192 38.91 0.02 7.93
CA GLU A 192 40.14 -0.55 7.37
C GLU A 192 40.70 -1.61 8.32
N VAL A 193 40.78 -2.83 7.79
CA VAL A 193 41.56 -3.90 8.41
C VAL A 193 43.00 -3.46 8.30
N LEU A 194 43.51 -2.85 9.34
CA LEU A 194 44.95 -2.67 9.51
C LEU A 194 45.61 -4.05 9.48
N LYS A 195 46.57 -4.19 8.58
CA LYS A 195 47.44 -5.33 8.38
C LYS A 195 48.19 -5.72 9.65
#